data_107f971c8aa344dbec548e77c78cfd2f
#
_entry.id   107f971c8aa344dbec548e77c78cfd2f
#
_cell.length_a   1.000
_cell.length_b   1.000
_cell.length_c   1.000
_cell.angle_alpha   90.00
_cell.angle_beta   90.00
_cell.angle_gamma   90.00
#
_symmetry.space_group_name_H-M   'P 1'
#
loop_
_entity.id
_entity.type
_entity.pdbx_description
1 polymer ?
#
loop_
_entity_poly.entity_id
_entity_poly.type
_entity_poly.pdbx_seq_one_letter_code
_entity_poly.pdbx_strand_id
1 'polypeptide(L)' 'FDEEKTKEDIINLPIQINGKLRSNIDIAVNSDGETIKTAVHEAIKDKLDGKTIVKEIYVKNRIYNVVVK' A
#
# COMPACT_ATOMS: atom_id res chain seq x y z
N PHE A 1 -10.69 -23.80 12.45
CA PHE A 1 -10.55 -23.36 12.39
C PHE A 1 -9.88 -22.74 11.97
N ASP A 2 -9.72 -22.37 11.56
CA ASP A 2 -9.23 -21.65 11.12
C ASP A 2 -7.98 -21.38 11.01
N GLU A 3 -7.46 -21.55 11.42
CA GLU A 3 -6.20 -21.30 11.53
C GLU A 3 -5.46 -21.55 10.39
N GLU A 4 -5.82 -22.26 9.61
CA GLU A 4 -5.13 -22.45 8.49
C GLU A 4 -5.04 -21.33 7.71
N LYS A 5 -5.90 -20.46 7.83
CA LYS A 5 -5.77 -19.32 7.12
C LYS A 5 -4.59 -18.61 7.47
N THR A 6 -4.06 -18.85 8.53
CA THR A 6 -2.89 -18.10 8.90
C THR A 6 -1.72 -18.51 8.10
N LYS A 7 -1.85 -19.42 7.19
CA LYS A 7 -0.77 -19.70 6.39
C LYS A 7 -0.44 -18.65 5.44
N GLU A 8 -1.29 -17.73 5.16
CA GLU A 8 -0.96 -16.67 4.29
C GLU A 8 0.05 -15.79 4.91
N ASP A 9 1.10 -15.46 4.17
CA ASP A 9 2.09 -14.54 4.67
C ASP A 9 1.61 -13.13 4.51
N ILE A 10 1.64 -12.40 5.58
CA ILE A 10 1.23 -11.00 5.57
C ILE A 10 2.48 -10.16 5.72
N ILE A 11 2.62 -9.16 4.88
CA ILE A 11 3.75 -8.26 4.98
C ILE A 11 3.22 -6.87 5.25
N ASN A 12 4.04 -6.07 5.89
CA ASN A 12 3.70 -4.68 6.13
C ASN A 12 4.28 -3.86 4.98
N LEU A 13 3.42 -3.22 4.22
CA LEU A 13 3.84 -2.47 3.06
C LEU A 13 3.89 -0.99 3.42
N PRO A 14 5.07 -0.40 3.51
CA PRO A 14 5.15 1.03 3.80
C PRO A 14 4.76 1.83 2.58
N ILE A 15 4.08 2.93 2.81
CA ILE A 15 3.62 3.80 1.73
C ILE A 15 4.32 5.13 1.90
N GLN A 16 5.05 5.53 0.89
CA GLN A 16 5.74 6.81 0.90
C GLN A 16 5.05 7.77 -0.04
N ILE A 17 4.93 9.00 0.38
CA ILE A 17 4.37 10.05 -0.44
C ILE A 17 5.46 11.09 -0.62
N ASN A 18 5.84 11.32 -1.87
CA ASN A 18 6.91 12.25 -2.22
C ASN A 18 8.20 11.90 -1.49
N GLY A 19 8.43 10.59 -1.33
CA GLY A 19 9.66 10.13 -0.72
C GLY A 19 9.65 10.09 0.79
N LYS A 20 8.52 10.41 1.42
CA LYS A 20 8.46 10.39 2.87
C LYS A 20 7.45 9.36 3.33
N LEU A 21 7.83 8.56 4.30
CA LEU A 21 6.94 7.54 4.81
C LEU A 21 5.74 8.18 5.49
N ARG A 22 4.57 7.90 4.98
CA ARG A 22 3.36 8.48 5.51
C ARG A 22 2.40 7.48 6.10
N SER A 23 2.44 6.25 5.62
CA SER A 23 1.49 5.26 6.12
C SER A 23 2.05 3.88 5.83
N ASN A 24 1.36 2.87 6.29
CA ASN A 24 1.68 1.51 5.90
C ASN A 24 0.43 0.68 6.00
N ILE A 25 0.42 -0.44 5.33
CA ILE A 25 -0.71 -1.36 5.37
C ILE A 25 -0.17 -2.76 5.42
N ASP A 26 -1.00 -3.68 5.89
CA ASP A 26 -0.66 -5.09 5.89
C ASP A 26 -1.36 -5.73 4.71
N ILE A 27 -0.62 -6.44 3.91
CA ILE A 27 -1.19 -7.12 2.75
C ILE A 27 -0.65 -8.54 2.69
N ALA A 28 -1.39 -9.40 2.00
CA ALA A 28 -0.90 -10.75 1.77
C ALA A 28 0.12 -10.69 0.64
N VAL A 29 1.15 -11.51 0.74
CA VAL A 29 2.23 -11.45 -0.24
C VAL A 29 1.77 -11.82 -1.63
N ASN A 30 0.67 -12.56 -1.74
CA ASN A 30 0.19 -12.93 -3.07
C ASN A 30 -0.97 -12.07 -3.53
N SER A 31 -1.16 -10.91 -2.94
CA SER A 31 -2.20 -9.99 -3.40
C SER A 31 -1.82 -9.46 -4.76
N ASP A 32 -2.83 -9.26 -5.61
CA ASP A 32 -2.53 -8.72 -6.91
C ASP A 32 -2.43 -7.20 -6.82
N GLY A 33 -1.92 -6.59 -7.87
CA GLY A 33 -1.63 -5.18 -7.85
C GLY A 33 -2.86 -4.32 -7.63
N GLU A 34 -4.00 -4.74 -8.18
CA GLU A 34 -5.19 -3.95 -8.01
C GLU A 34 -5.65 -3.91 -6.58
N THR A 35 -5.60 -5.05 -5.91
CA THR A 35 -5.99 -5.10 -4.51
C THR A 35 -5.07 -4.20 -3.68
N ILE A 36 -3.77 -4.26 -3.95
CA ILE A 36 -2.82 -3.46 -3.22
C ILE A 36 -3.04 -1.99 -3.49
N LYS A 37 -3.28 -1.64 -4.74
CA LYS A 37 -3.50 -0.25 -5.10
C LYS A 37 -4.73 0.30 -4.39
N THR A 38 -5.81 -0.47 -4.34
CA THR A 38 -7.01 -0.02 -3.67
C THR A 38 -6.75 0.17 -2.18
N ALA A 39 -6.05 -0.78 -1.55
CA ALA A 39 -5.74 -0.67 -0.14
C ALA A 39 -4.87 0.55 0.14
N VAL A 40 -3.89 0.81 -0.73
CA VAL A 40 -3.02 1.96 -0.56
C VAL A 40 -3.82 3.25 -0.67
N HIS A 41 -4.68 3.34 -1.67
CA HIS A 41 -5.46 4.55 -1.87
C HIS A 41 -6.38 4.80 -0.68
N GLU A 42 -6.97 3.74 -0.13
CA GLU A 42 -7.81 3.92 1.04
C GLU A 42 -6.99 4.37 2.25
N ALA A 43 -5.78 3.84 2.37
CA ALA A 43 -4.97 4.16 3.53
C ALA A 43 -4.48 5.61 3.52
N ILE A 44 -4.28 6.18 2.34
CA ILE A 44 -3.71 7.52 2.26
C ILE A 44 -4.69 8.56 1.77
N LYS A 45 -5.95 8.17 1.55
CA LYS A 45 -6.87 9.14 0.97
C LYS A 45 -7.00 10.39 1.82
N ASP A 46 -6.92 10.28 3.13
CA ASP A 46 -6.99 11.45 3.98
C ASP A 46 -5.75 12.31 3.80
N LYS A 47 -4.63 11.69 3.48
CA LYS A 47 -3.41 12.44 3.33
C LYS A 47 -3.26 13.04 1.95
N LEU A 48 -4.15 12.66 1.04
CA LEU A 48 -4.13 13.20 -0.31
C LEU A 48 -5.16 14.30 -0.50
N ASP A 49 -5.74 14.78 0.58
CA ASP A 49 -6.77 15.79 0.50
C ASP A 49 -6.24 16.99 -0.26
N GLY A 50 -6.88 17.34 -1.36
CA GLY A 50 -6.44 18.46 -2.16
C GLY A 50 -5.24 18.21 -3.02
N LYS A 51 -4.74 16.97 -3.05
CA LYS A 51 -3.56 16.67 -3.85
C LYS A 51 -3.90 15.72 -4.96
N THR A 52 -3.11 15.74 -6.00
CA THR A 52 -3.34 14.91 -7.16
C THR A 52 -2.18 13.93 -7.28
N ILE A 53 -2.50 12.66 -7.48
CA ILE A 53 -1.47 11.66 -7.65
C ILE A 53 -0.88 11.81 -9.04
N VAL A 54 0.42 12.03 -9.10
CA VAL A 54 1.12 12.19 -10.34
C VAL A 54 1.67 10.86 -10.80
N LYS A 55 2.19 10.06 -9.88
CA LYS A 55 2.83 8.82 -10.24
C LYS A 55 2.75 7.86 -9.07
N GLU A 56 2.70 6.57 -9.36
CA GLU A 56 2.73 5.54 -8.34
C GLU A 56 3.75 4.51 -8.75
N ILE A 57 4.59 4.11 -7.81
CA ILE A 57 5.59 3.11 -8.07
C ILE A 57 5.45 2.05 -7.00
N TYR A 58 5.14 0.84 -7.42
CA TYR A 58 4.97 -0.26 -6.49
C TYR A 58 6.14 -1.21 -6.65
N VAL A 59 6.85 -1.43 -5.57
CA VAL A 59 7.90 -2.43 -5.53
C VAL A 59 7.34 -3.61 -4.79
N LYS A 60 7.14 -4.72 -5.47
CA LYS A 60 6.44 -5.85 -4.91
C LYS A 60 7.07 -6.31 -3.61
N ASN A 61 6.26 -6.50 -2.60
CA ASN A 61 6.67 -6.98 -1.29
C ASN A 61 7.71 -6.08 -0.63
N ARG A 62 7.77 -4.81 -1.02
CA ARG A 62 8.76 -3.91 -0.44
C ARG A 62 8.16 -2.59 -0.05
N ILE A 63 7.73 -1.80 -1.01
CA ILE A 63 7.29 -0.45 -0.70
C ILE A 63 6.37 0.07 -1.79
N TYR A 64 5.51 0.98 -1.43
CA TYR A 64 4.63 1.62 -2.39
C TYR A 64 4.92 3.11 -2.33
N ASN A 65 5.37 3.66 -3.44
CA ASN A 65 5.72 5.06 -3.52
C ASN A 65 4.65 5.80 -4.28
N VAL A 66 4.19 6.91 -3.74
CA VAL A 66 3.20 7.74 -4.40
C VAL A 66 3.78 9.13 -4.53
N VAL A 67 3.73 9.68 -5.73
CA VAL A 67 4.18 11.05 -5.97
C VAL A 67 2.95 11.89 -6.21
N VAL A 68 2.77 12.93 -5.42
CA VAL A 68 1.60 13.79 -5.55
C VAL A 68 2.06 15.22 -5.73
N LYS A 69 1.12 16.05 -6.14
CA LYS A 69 1.46 17.40 -6.44
C LYS A 69 0.50 18.36 -5.76
#